data_d2f1559577535209934d1c060d3f89e8
#
_entry.id   d2f1559577535209934d1c060d3f89e8
#
_cell.length_a   1.000
_cell.length_b   1.000
_cell.length_c   1.000
_cell.angle_alpha   90.00
_cell.angle_beta   90.00
_cell.angle_gamma   90.00
#
_symmetry.space_group_name_H-M   'P 1'
#
loop_
_entity.id
_entity.type
_entity.pdbx_description
1 polymer ?
#
loop_
_entity_poly.entity_id
_entity_poly.type
_entity_poly.pdbx_seq_one_letter_code
_entity_poly.pdbx_strand_id
1 'polypeptide(L)'
;MDENILNDSWEPKGTTSDEIKKRIKADKARFWAGDNISKYLEDGDKENLIEELAPKFDSVIDSLVIDREHDPNSTNTGRRLAKMYINELMAGRYDTMPNATAFPQEMAEAYTGILTIRSELKSVCSHHHQPVSGIAYIGILAAEKLIGLSKYTRIAQWCARRGTLQEELCNNIAREIMKATGSN
;
A
#
# COMPACT_ATOMS: atom_id res chain seq x y z
N MET A 1 12.75 -19.84 9.96
CA MET A 1 12.60 -18.37 9.83
C MET A 1 12.88 -17.80 11.20
N ASP A 2 13.97 -17.03 11.31
CA ASP A 2 14.48 -16.54 12.59
C ASP A 2 13.43 -15.71 13.34
N GLU A 3 13.12 -16.15 14.55
CA GLU A 3 12.20 -15.46 15.49
C GLU A 3 12.78 -14.14 16.05
N ASN A 4 13.95 -13.71 15.61
CA ASN A 4 14.71 -12.58 16.17
C ASN A 4 14.64 -11.26 15.41
N ILE A 5 13.67 -11.05 14.51
CA ILE A 5 13.57 -9.80 13.72
C ILE A 5 12.72 -8.73 14.40
N LEU A 6 12.05 -9.03 15.48
CA LEU A 6 11.36 -8.01 16.28
C LEU A 6 12.35 -7.38 17.25
N ASN A 7 12.97 -6.28 16.83
CA ASN A 7 13.88 -5.51 17.65
C ASN A 7 13.15 -5.03 18.92
N ASP A 8 13.50 -5.60 20.07
CA ASP A 8 12.88 -5.33 21.38
C ASP A 8 13.18 -3.92 21.96
N SER A 9 13.96 -3.11 21.21
CA SER A 9 14.37 -1.77 21.65
C SER A 9 13.37 -0.65 21.33
N TRP A 10 12.17 -0.98 20.78
CA TRP A 10 11.19 0.05 20.49
C TRP A 10 10.36 0.40 21.73
N GLU A 11 10.55 1.61 22.26
CA GLU A 11 9.73 2.17 23.33
C GLU A 11 8.64 3.08 22.75
N PRO A 12 7.36 2.87 23.11
CA PRO A 12 6.26 3.70 22.62
C PRO A 12 6.36 5.13 23.16
N LYS A 13 6.27 6.12 22.28
CA LYS A 13 6.26 7.55 22.62
C LYS A 13 4.86 8.15 22.76
N GLY A 14 3.82 7.32 22.68
CA GLY A 14 2.42 7.75 22.77
C GLY A 14 1.89 8.42 21.50
N THR A 15 2.53 8.18 20.34
CA THR A 15 2.07 8.69 19.04
C THR A 15 1.07 7.74 18.37
N THR A 16 0.32 8.23 17.37
CA THR A 16 -0.61 7.38 16.60
C THR A 16 0.10 6.19 15.94
N SER A 17 1.28 6.42 15.39
CA SER A 17 2.08 5.34 14.80
C SER A 17 2.47 4.29 15.84
N ASP A 18 2.66 4.67 17.09
CA ASP A 18 2.98 3.75 18.19
C ASP A 18 1.76 2.91 18.60
N GLU A 19 0.58 3.51 18.63
CA GLU A 19 -0.65 2.76 18.94
C GLU A 19 -0.97 1.75 17.84
N ILE A 20 -0.80 2.11 16.57
CA ILE A 20 -0.95 1.18 15.45
C ILE A 20 0.07 0.03 15.57
N LYS A 21 1.34 0.32 15.86
CA LYS A 21 2.37 -0.71 16.07
C LYS A 21 2.03 -1.64 17.23
N LYS A 22 1.47 -1.13 18.34
CA LYS A 22 1.01 -1.97 19.46
C LYS A 22 -0.07 -2.96 19.00
N ARG A 23 -1.08 -2.49 18.25
CA ARG A 23 -2.14 -3.36 17.71
C ARG A 23 -1.58 -4.44 16.80
N ILE A 24 -0.62 -4.10 15.92
CA ILE A 24 0.04 -5.06 15.03
C ILE A 24 0.86 -6.10 15.82
N LYS A 25 1.63 -5.64 16.81
CA LYS A 25 2.46 -6.51 17.64
C LYS A 25 1.60 -7.44 18.51
N ALA A 26 0.48 -6.96 19.04
CA ALA A 26 -0.46 -7.79 19.82
C ALA A 26 -1.00 -8.97 18.99
N ASP A 27 -1.19 -8.77 17.68
CA ASP A 27 -1.62 -9.80 16.72
C ASP A 27 -0.44 -10.65 16.19
N LYS A 28 0.79 -10.40 16.68
CA LYS A 28 2.05 -11.01 16.19
C LYS A 28 2.19 -10.94 14.67
N ALA A 29 1.69 -9.87 14.07
CA ALA A 29 1.69 -9.67 12.63
C ALA A 29 2.94 -8.92 12.16
N ARG A 30 3.35 -9.23 10.94
CA ARG A 30 4.39 -8.50 10.23
C ARG A 30 3.84 -7.17 9.72
N PHE A 31 4.70 -6.16 9.64
CA PHE A 31 4.35 -4.82 9.09
C PHE A 31 5.47 -4.21 8.23
N TRP A 32 6.05 -5.03 7.35
CA TRP A 32 7.04 -4.57 6.38
C TRP A 32 6.43 -3.56 5.39
N ALA A 33 7.27 -2.88 4.61
CA ALA A 33 6.82 -1.82 3.71
C ALA A 33 5.68 -2.25 2.77
N GLY A 34 5.77 -3.43 2.17
CA GLY A 34 4.76 -3.98 1.26
C GLY A 34 3.48 -4.53 1.92
N ASP A 35 3.41 -4.57 3.25
CA ASP A 35 2.23 -5.11 3.93
C ASP A 35 1.10 -4.08 4.00
N ASN A 36 -0.13 -4.53 3.84
CA ASN A 36 -1.31 -3.75 4.16
C ASN A 36 -1.58 -3.84 5.66
N ILE A 37 -1.79 -2.70 6.31
CA ILE A 37 -2.04 -2.59 7.75
C ILE A 37 -3.42 -2.00 8.07
N SER A 38 -4.30 -1.89 7.07
CA SER A 38 -5.61 -1.22 7.23
C SER A 38 -6.47 -1.81 8.34
N LYS A 39 -6.38 -3.12 8.59
CA LYS A 39 -7.15 -3.78 9.66
C LYS A 39 -6.76 -3.33 11.07
N TYR A 40 -5.62 -2.65 11.22
CA TYR A 40 -5.12 -2.14 12.50
C TYR A 40 -5.36 -0.65 12.70
N LEU A 41 -5.96 0.01 11.70
CA LEU A 41 -6.32 1.42 11.79
C LEU A 41 -7.73 1.56 12.37
N GLU A 42 -7.88 2.57 13.20
CA GLU A 42 -9.16 3.05 13.72
C GLU A 42 -9.57 4.35 13.02
N ASP A 43 -10.81 4.77 13.23
CA ASP A 43 -11.30 6.03 12.67
C ASP A 43 -10.45 7.21 13.14
N GLY A 44 -10.00 8.03 12.18
CA GLY A 44 -9.12 9.18 12.45
C GLY A 44 -7.63 8.87 12.45
N ASP A 45 -7.19 7.60 12.46
CA ASP A 45 -5.75 7.26 12.49
C ASP A 45 -4.97 7.81 11.31
N LYS A 46 -5.56 7.82 10.10
CA LYS A 46 -4.89 8.36 8.91
C LYS A 46 -4.64 9.87 9.03
N GLU A 47 -5.61 10.61 9.50
CA GLU A 47 -5.52 12.04 9.76
C GLU A 47 -4.47 12.32 10.83
N ASN A 48 -4.50 11.57 11.93
CA ASN A 48 -3.54 11.69 13.01
C ASN A 48 -2.11 11.33 12.56
N LEU A 49 -1.93 10.33 11.69
CA LEU A 49 -0.63 10.03 11.07
C LEU A 49 -0.13 11.18 10.19
N ILE A 50 -1.01 11.88 9.47
CA ILE A 50 -0.64 13.06 8.70
C ILE A 50 -0.14 14.17 9.63
N GLU A 51 -0.86 14.45 10.73
CA GLU A 51 -0.44 15.46 11.72
C GLU A 51 0.88 15.06 12.41
N GLU A 52 1.09 13.77 12.68
CA GLU A 52 2.35 13.25 13.23
C GLU A 52 3.53 13.37 12.26
N LEU A 53 3.29 13.14 10.97
CA LEU A 53 4.33 13.15 9.93
C LEU A 53 4.71 14.56 9.48
N ALA A 54 3.77 15.49 9.44
CA ALA A 54 3.98 16.84 8.92
C ALA A 54 5.19 17.55 9.56
N PRO A 55 5.34 17.64 10.89
CA PRO A 55 6.50 18.29 11.51
C PRO A 55 7.81 17.52 11.27
N LYS A 56 7.77 16.21 11.05
CA LYS A 56 8.97 15.43 10.71
C LYS A 56 9.45 15.76 9.30
N PHE A 57 8.54 15.91 8.34
CA PHE A 57 8.89 16.39 7.00
C PHE A 57 9.34 17.84 7.00
N ASP A 58 8.73 18.71 7.83
CA ASP A 58 9.20 20.07 8.02
C ASP A 58 10.67 20.09 8.48
N SER A 59 11.01 19.25 9.45
CA SER A 59 12.40 19.12 9.94
C SER A 59 13.38 18.66 8.84
N VAL A 60 12.92 17.77 7.93
CA VAL A 60 13.74 17.35 6.78
C VAL A 60 13.98 18.53 5.82
N ILE A 61 12.94 19.34 5.53
CA ILE A 61 13.05 20.49 4.63
C ILE A 61 13.97 21.55 5.24
N ASP A 62 13.87 21.79 6.55
CA ASP A 62 14.76 22.70 7.28
C ASP A 62 16.22 22.22 7.22
N SER A 63 16.45 20.90 7.33
CA SER A 63 17.78 20.29 7.21
C SER A 63 18.37 20.37 5.79
N LEU A 64 17.50 20.51 4.78
CA LEU A 64 17.92 20.81 3.39
C LEU A 64 18.23 22.30 3.17
N VAL A 65 18.14 23.12 4.22
CA VAL A 65 18.40 24.57 4.20
C VAL A 65 17.42 25.31 3.27
N ILE A 66 16.16 24.91 3.28
CA ILE A 66 15.08 25.55 2.53
C ILE A 66 14.32 26.49 3.46
N ASP A 67 14.20 27.76 3.08
CA ASP A 67 13.48 28.78 3.82
C ASP A 67 11.95 28.62 3.67
N ARG A 68 11.34 27.85 4.57
CA ARG A 68 9.88 27.63 4.58
C ARG A 68 9.08 28.83 5.06
N GLU A 69 9.73 29.79 5.73
CA GLU A 69 9.06 30.97 6.27
C GLU A 69 8.79 32.02 5.19
N HIS A 70 9.76 32.26 4.30
CA HIS A 70 9.67 33.31 3.30
C HIS A 70 9.47 32.77 1.87
N ASP A 71 9.73 31.49 1.61
CA ASP A 71 9.41 30.87 0.31
C ASP A 71 7.94 30.44 0.25
N PRO A 72 7.07 31.12 -0.53
CA PRO A 72 5.65 30.80 -0.62
C PRO A 72 5.39 29.41 -1.20
N ASN A 73 6.34 28.82 -1.94
CA ASN A 73 6.20 27.47 -2.50
C ASN A 73 6.51 26.40 -1.47
N SER A 74 7.34 26.70 -0.47
CA SER A 74 7.78 25.76 0.57
C SER A 74 6.97 25.83 1.86
N THR A 75 6.15 26.88 2.05
CA THR A 75 5.19 26.97 3.15
C THR A 75 4.23 25.77 3.15
N ASN A 76 4.04 25.09 4.26
CA ASN A 76 3.20 23.89 4.42
C ASN A 76 3.65 22.66 3.60
N THR A 77 4.87 22.61 3.07
CA THR A 77 5.36 21.46 2.29
C THR A 77 5.40 20.18 3.11
N GLY A 78 5.78 20.22 4.39
CA GLY A 78 5.76 19.05 5.25
C GLY A 78 4.37 18.40 5.37
N ARG A 79 3.32 19.22 5.52
CA ARG A 79 1.94 18.71 5.53
C ARG A 79 1.50 18.15 4.18
N ARG A 80 1.90 18.79 3.06
CA ARG A 80 1.63 18.29 1.70
C ARG A 80 2.30 16.95 1.48
N LEU A 81 3.57 16.78 1.89
CA LEU A 81 4.29 15.51 1.84
C LEU A 81 3.61 14.44 2.67
N ALA A 82 3.23 14.75 3.92
CA ALA A 82 2.52 13.82 4.79
C ALA A 82 1.23 13.29 4.13
N LYS A 83 0.40 14.19 3.58
CA LYS A 83 -0.83 13.82 2.85
C LYS A 83 -0.52 12.96 1.62
N MET A 84 0.49 13.32 0.83
CA MET A 84 0.90 12.56 -0.35
C MET A 84 1.32 11.14 0.04
N TYR A 85 2.12 10.97 1.10
CA TYR A 85 2.54 9.64 1.56
C TYR A 85 1.35 8.80 2.02
N ILE A 86 0.47 9.32 2.86
CA ILE A 86 -0.63 8.56 3.45
C ILE A 86 -1.75 8.30 2.43
N ASN A 87 -2.13 9.29 1.63
CA ASN A 87 -3.33 9.23 0.80
C ASN A 87 -3.07 8.87 -0.67
N GLU A 88 -1.81 8.94 -1.14
CA GLU A 88 -1.48 8.72 -2.54
C GLU A 88 -0.43 7.63 -2.73
N LEU A 89 0.83 7.88 -2.35
CA LEU A 89 1.95 6.99 -2.64
C LEU A 89 1.83 5.65 -1.92
N MET A 90 1.37 5.66 -0.65
CA MET A 90 1.24 4.48 0.18
C MET A 90 -0.22 4.21 0.61
N ALA A 91 -1.20 4.77 -0.10
CA ALA A 91 -2.62 4.58 0.21
C ALA A 91 -3.02 3.11 0.34
N GLY A 92 -2.50 2.24 -0.51
CA GLY A 92 -2.77 0.80 -0.47
C GLY A 92 -2.21 0.07 0.77
N ARG A 93 -1.34 0.74 1.54
CA ARG A 93 -0.89 0.26 2.85
C ARG A 93 -1.95 0.49 3.93
N TYR A 94 -2.67 1.62 3.85
CA TYR A 94 -3.60 2.10 4.86
C TYR A 94 -5.07 1.84 4.50
N ASP A 95 -5.38 1.68 3.22
CA ASP A 95 -6.75 1.45 2.74
C ASP A 95 -7.06 -0.04 2.62
N THR A 96 -8.30 -0.40 2.86
CA THR A 96 -8.80 -1.76 2.64
C THR A 96 -8.73 -2.15 1.17
N MET A 97 -8.68 -3.45 0.90
CA MET A 97 -8.71 -3.96 -0.46
C MET A 97 -9.98 -3.49 -1.19
N PRO A 98 -9.87 -3.04 -2.45
CA PRO A 98 -11.05 -2.71 -3.25
C PRO A 98 -12.03 -3.87 -3.34
N ASN A 99 -13.32 -3.59 -3.18
CA ASN A 99 -14.35 -4.62 -3.27
C ASN A 99 -14.30 -5.30 -4.65
N ALA A 100 -14.16 -6.62 -4.65
CA ALA A 100 -14.08 -7.47 -5.83
C ALA A 100 -15.06 -8.64 -5.67
N THR A 101 -16.29 -8.47 -6.15
CA THR A 101 -17.28 -9.54 -6.14
C THR A 101 -16.91 -10.58 -7.19
N ALA A 102 -16.70 -11.80 -6.75
CA ALA A 102 -16.51 -12.95 -7.63
C ALA A 102 -17.87 -13.48 -8.10
N PHE A 103 -17.91 -13.99 -9.31
CA PHE A 103 -19.07 -14.64 -9.91
C PHE A 103 -18.68 -15.97 -10.56
N PRO A 104 -19.61 -16.96 -10.62
CA PRO A 104 -19.34 -18.25 -11.25
C PRO A 104 -19.01 -18.10 -12.73
N GLN A 105 -18.16 -18.99 -13.23
CA GLN A 105 -17.75 -19.01 -14.62
C GLN A 105 -18.77 -19.63 -15.59
N GLU A 106 -20.00 -19.88 -15.18
CA GLU A 106 -21.03 -20.50 -16.01
C GLU A 106 -21.24 -19.80 -17.37
N MET A 107 -20.95 -18.51 -17.45
CA MET A 107 -20.94 -17.75 -18.71
C MET A 107 -19.61 -17.85 -19.47
N ALA A 108 -18.60 -18.51 -18.95
CA ALA A 108 -17.26 -18.58 -19.50
C ALA A 108 -16.92 -19.94 -20.10
N GLU A 109 -17.86 -20.85 -20.23
CA GLU A 109 -17.65 -22.13 -20.98
C GLU A 109 -17.16 -21.91 -22.41
N ALA A 110 -17.34 -20.69 -22.94
CA ALA A 110 -16.90 -20.32 -24.27
C ALA A 110 -15.44 -19.83 -24.35
N TYR A 111 -14.76 -19.54 -23.20
CA TYR A 111 -13.42 -18.98 -23.23
C TYR A 111 -12.43 -19.85 -22.47
N THR A 112 -11.60 -20.59 -23.20
CA THR A 112 -10.56 -21.47 -22.68
C THR A 112 -9.16 -20.86 -22.74
N GLY A 113 -9.05 -19.60 -23.14
CA GLY A 113 -7.78 -18.89 -23.31
C GLY A 113 -7.31 -18.17 -22.03
N ILE A 114 -6.17 -17.51 -22.13
CA ILE A 114 -5.65 -16.62 -21.09
C ILE A 114 -6.25 -15.24 -21.27
N LEU A 115 -6.99 -14.76 -20.26
CA LEU A 115 -7.44 -13.39 -20.20
C LEU A 115 -6.27 -12.48 -19.80
N THR A 116 -5.87 -11.57 -20.67
CA THR A 116 -4.76 -10.64 -20.38
C THR A 116 -5.30 -9.25 -20.05
N ILE A 117 -4.90 -8.73 -18.91
CA ILE A 117 -5.22 -7.38 -18.45
C ILE A 117 -3.94 -6.55 -18.45
N ARG A 118 -3.98 -5.38 -19.07
CA ARG A 118 -2.93 -4.36 -18.99
C ARG A 118 -3.33 -3.31 -17.94
N SER A 119 -2.48 -3.09 -16.94
CA SER A 119 -2.72 -2.10 -15.88
C SER A 119 -1.54 -1.17 -15.75
N GLU A 120 -1.79 0.14 -15.79
CA GLU A 120 -0.79 1.15 -15.45
C GLU A 120 -0.67 1.22 -13.92
N LEU A 121 0.56 1.17 -13.43
CA LEU A 121 0.89 1.19 -12.02
C LEU A 121 1.73 2.42 -11.68
N LYS A 122 1.42 3.01 -10.53
CA LYS A 122 2.28 3.97 -9.84
C LYS A 122 2.60 3.39 -8.47
N SER A 123 3.86 3.39 -8.10
CA SER A 123 4.37 2.84 -6.85
C SER A 123 5.43 3.75 -6.27
N VAL A 124 5.94 3.40 -5.11
CA VAL A 124 7.12 3.98 -4.50
C VAL A 124 8.08 2.87 -4.11
N CYS A 125 9.35 3.01 -4.46
CA CYS A 125 10.35 2.03 -4.08
C CYS A 125 10.64 2.12 -2.58
N SER A 126 10.62 0.97 -1.87
CA SER A 126 10.87 0.93 -0.43
C SER A 126 12.30 1.33 -0.02
N HIS A 127 13.27 1.30 -0.94
CA HIS A 127 14.66 1.62 -0.63
C HIS A 127 14.90 3.13 -0.46
N HIS A 128 14.55 3.94 -1.45
CA HIS A 128 14.83 5.37 -1.47
C HIS A 128 13.57 6.23 -1.50
N HIS A 129 12.40 5.61 -1.41
CA HIS A 129 11.10 6.26 -1.56
C HIS A 129 10.94 7.05 -2.86
N GLN A 130 11.69 6.65 -3.91
CA GLN A 130 11.52 7.21 -5.24
C GLN A 130 10.20 6.74 -5.84
N PRO A 131 9.39 7.64 -6.42
CA PRO A 131 8.24 7.26 -7.21
C PRO A 131 8.67 6.45 -8.43
N VAL A 132 7.95 5.36 -8.69
CA VAL A 132 8.15 4.50 -9.86
C VAL A 132 6.84 4.34 -10.59
N SER A 133 6.90 4.21 -11.91
CA SER A 133 5.73 3.93 -12.75
C SER A 133 6.07 2.84 -13.76
N GLY A 134 5.06 2.07 -14.12
CA GLY A 134 5.22 0.98 -15.08
C GLY A 134 3.89 0.38 -15.50
N ILE A 135 3.97 -0.72 -16.22
CA ILE A 135 2.82 -1.46 -16.73
C ILE A 135 2.90 -2.89 -16.19
N ALA A 136 1.80 -3.36 -15.59
CA ALA A 136 1.62 -4.77 -15.28
C ALA A 136 0.77 -5.43 -16.37
N TYR A 137 1.24 -6.58 -16.85
CA TYR A 137 0.46 -7.51 -17.65
C TYR A 137 0.06 -8.68 -16.75
N ILE A 138 -1.24 -8.88 -16.58
CA ILE A 138 -1.79 -9.88 -15.68
C ILE A 138 -2.51 -10.92 -16.54
N GLY A 139 -1.96 -12.12 -16.59
CA GLY A 139 -2.58 -13.26 -17.28
C GLY A 139 -3.45 -14.05 -16.31
N ILE A 140 -4.72 -14.23 -16.63
CA ILE A 140 -5.68 -14.99 -15.85
C ILE A 140 -6.08 -16.23 -16.62
N LEU A 141 -5.78 -17.39 -16.06
CA LEU A 141 -6.37 -18.63 -16.52
C LEU A 141 -7.73 -18.76 -15.84
N ALA A 142 -8.80 -18.78 -16.64
CA ALA A 142 -10.14 -18.83 -16.12
C ALA A 142 -10.33 -20.13 -15.30
N ALA A 143 -10.70 -19.97 -14.03
CA ALA A 143 -11.01 -21.06 -13.09
C ALA A 143 -12.52 -21.04 -12.76
N GLU A 144 -12.94 -21.63 -11.65
CA GLU A 144 -14.35 -21.71 -11.27
C GLU A 144 -15.02 -20.35 -11.03
N LYS A 145 -14.23 -19.33 -10.68
CA LYS A 145 -14.72 -17.98 -10.39
C LYS A 145 -13.90 -16.93 -11.10
N LEU A 146 -14.56 -15.89 -11.53
CA LEU A 146 -13.98 -14.68 -12.12
C LEU A 146 -14.41 -13.45 -11.33
N ILE A 147 -13.65 -12.37 -11.45
CA ILE A 147 -14.04 -11.04 -10.98
C ILE A 147 -14.14 -10.10 -12.20
N GLY A 148 -14.86 -9.00 -12.07
CA GLY A 148 -14.97 -8.02 -13.14
C GLY A 148 -13.60 -7.49 -13.58
N LEU A 149 -13.38 -7.30 -14.90
CA LEU A 149 -12.08 -6.90 -15.49
C LEU A 149 -11.44 -5.70 -14.79
N SER A 150 -12.23 -4.67 -14.49
CA SER A 150 -11.76 -3.48 -13.77
C SER A 150 -11.26 -3.78 -12.35
N LYS A 151 -11.65 -4.90 -11.74
CA LYS A 151 -11.25 -5.26 -10.39
C LYS A 151 -9.80 -5.75 -10.33
N TYR A 152 -9.34 -6.47 -11.34
CA TYR A 152 -7.94 -6.86 -11.46
C TYR A 152 -7.02 -5.63 -11.48
N THR A 153 -7.35 -4.61 -12.28
CA THR A 153 -6.63 -3.34 -12.32
C THR A 153 -6.63 -2.64 -10.97
N ARG A 154 -7.79 -2.56 -10.29
CA ARG A 154 -7.89 -1.90 -8.97
C ARG A 154 -7.09 -2.62 -7.90
N ILE A 155 -7.08 -3.96 -7.88
CA ILE A 155 -6.27 -4.76 -6.96
C ILE A 155 -4.78 -4.52 -7.23
N ALA A 156 -4.36 -4.54 -8.50
CA ALA A 156 -2.97 -4.29 -8.88
C ALA A 156 -2.51 -2.88 -8.46
N GLN A 157 -3.32 -1.85 -8.69
CA GLN A 157 -3.05 -0.48 -8.27
C GLN A 157 -3.01 -0.32 -6.75
N TRP A 158 -3.89 -1.01 -6.02
CA TRP A 158 -3.89 -1.01 -4.57
C TRP A 158 -2.63 -1.69 -4.01
N CYS A 159 -2.20 -2.82 -4.59
CA CYS A 159 -0.92 -3.45 -4.22
C CYS A 159 0.28 -2.55 -4.52
N ALA A 160 0.28 -1.84 -5.65
CA ALA A 160 1.36 -0.94 -6.03
C ALA A 160 1.55 0.23 -5.05
N ARG A 161 0.47 0.71 -4.43
CA ARG A 161 0.49 1.82 -3.47
C ARG A 161 0.83 1.39 -2.04
N ARG A 162 1.80 0.49 -1.86
CA ARG A 162 2.26 0.04 -0.52
C ARG A 162 3.72 0.39 -0.22
N GLY A 163 4.50 0.74 -1.24
CA GLY A 163 5.93 0.97 -1.10
C GLY A 163 6.71 -0.34 -1.05
N THR A 164 6.92 -0.98 -2.21
CA THR A 164 7.55 -2.31 -2.30
C THR A 164 8.66 -2.34 -3.35
N LEU A 165 9.43 -3.41 -3.36
CA LEU A 165 10.28 -3.79 -4.49
C LEU A 165 9.42 -4.37 -5.62
N GLN A 166 9.92 -4.32 -6.85
CA GLN A 166 9.20 -4.80 -8.02
C GLN A 166 8.86 -6.29 -7.93
N GLU A 167 9.80 -7.10 -7.47
CA GLU A 167 9.66 -8.55 -7.31
C GLU A 167 8.57 -8.89 -6.26
N GLU A 168 8.56 -8.16 -5.16
CA GLU A 168 7.55 -8.31 -4.12
C GLU A 168 6.18 -7.85 -4.63
N LEU A 169 6.11 -6.77 -5.40
CA LEU A 169 4.89 -6.24 -5.98
C LEU A 169 4.20 -7.27 -6.88
N CYS A 170 4.94 -7.94 -7.77
CA CYS A 170 4.40 -8.99 -8.64
C CYS A 170 3.77 -10.11 -7.82
N ASN A 171 4.47 -10.60 -6.78
CA ASN A 171 3.97 -11.65 -5.91
C ASN A 171 2.74 -11.21 -5.11
N ASN A 172 2.70 -9.96 -4.64
CA ASN A 172 1.57 -9.40 -3.90
C ASN A 172 0.33 -9.29 -4.80
N ILE A 173 0.48 -8.81 -6.03
CA ILE A 173 -0.62 -8.72 -7.00
C ILE A 173 -1.20 -10.11 -7.28
N ALA A 174 -0.36 -11.11 -7.59
CA ALA A 174 -0.80 -12.46 -7.85
C ALA A 174 -1.58 -13.04 -6.66
N ARG A 175 -1.01 -12.95 -5.45
CA ARG A 175 -1.61 -13.45 -4.21
C ARG A 175 -2.98 -12.82 -3.92
N GLU A 176 -3.11 -11.50 -4.06
CA GLU A 176 -4.37 -10.81 -3.75
C GLU A 176 -5.45 -11.10 -4.81
N ILE A 177 -5.06 -11.30 -6.07
CA ILE A 177 -5.98 -11.74 -7.13
C ILE A 177 -6.47 -13.16 -6.86
N MET A 178 -5.56 -14.09 -6.52
CA MET A 178 -5.90 -15.48 -6.18
C MET A 178 -6.89 -15.52 -5.01
N LYS A 179 -6.66 -14.75 -3.94
CA LYS A 179 -7.61 -14.62 -2.83
C LYS A 179 -8.97 -14.09 -3.28
N ALA A 180 -9.00 -13.09 -4.14
CA ALA A 180 -10.24 -12.47 -4.61
C ALA A 180 -11.07 -13.40 -5.51
N THR A 181 -10.43 -14.29 -6.26
CA THR A 181 -11.07 -15.29 -7.12
C THR A 181 -11.35 -16.62 -6.41
N GLY A 182 -10.80 -16.82 -5.21
CA GLY A 182 -10.87 -18.10 -4.50
C GLY A 182 -10.03 -19.20 -5.18
N SER A 183 -9.07 -18.83 -6.02
CA SER A 183 -8.13 -19.76 -6.66
C SER A 183 -6.96 -20.08 -5.72
N ASN A 184 -6.43 -21.30 -5.83
CA ASN A 184 -5.25 -21.76 -5.10
C ASN A 184 -3.98 -21.63 -5.96
#